data_0630ed17196e9c166c0f88b729a59ed1
#
_entry.id   0630ed17196e9c166c0f88b729a59ed1
#
_cell.length_a   1.000
_cell.length_b   1.000
_cell.length_c   1.000
_cell.angle_alpha   90.00
_cell.angle_beta   90.00
_cell.angle_gamma   90.00
#
_symmetry.space_group_name_H-M   'P 1'
#
loop_
_entity.id
_entity.type
_entity.pdbx_description
1 polymer ?
#
loop_
_entity_poly.entity_id
_entity_poly.type
_entity_poly.pdbx_seq_one_letter_code
_entity_poly.pdbx_strand_id
1 'polypeptide(L)'
;MRYRPEHKLETHRKIVQDASRRIRAEGLMGVAVSAVMKDAGLTHGGFYKHFESKEDLLLESLREGFREIEDTLAHAAEQSKPREAWKSIVKTYLSLDLCEHPEHGCPLAALAPDLARADKRMKPRIAAERQSWGKTAGMLRE
;
A
#
# COMPACT_ATOMS: atom_id res chain seq x y z
N MET A 1 -5.86 23.20 22.84
CA MET A 1 -5.23 23.39 21.52
C MET A 1 -6.16 22.86 20.43
N ARG A 2 -6.54 23.69 19.52
CA ARG A 2 -7.36 23.26 18.39
C ARG A 2 -6.43 22.52 17.42
N TYR A 3 -6.56 21.21 17.30
CA TYR A 3 -5.85 20.38 16.34
C TYR A 3 -6.23 20.85 14.94
N ARG A 4 -5.28 21.39 14.17
CA ARG A 4 -5.56 21.89 12.82
C ARG A 4 -5.96 20.74 11.91
N PRO A 5 -7.02 20.87 11.09
CA PRO A 5 -7.47 19.79 10.17
C PRO A 5 -6.35 19.28 9.27
N GLU A 6 -5.45 20.14 8.83
CA GLU A 6 -4.27 19.82 8.01
C GLU A 6 -3.32 18.87 8.72
N HIS A 7 -3.04 19.13 10.01
CA HIS A 7 -2.16 18.25 10.81
C HIS A 7 -2.78 16.86 11.02
N LYS A 8 -4.12 16.78 11.18
CA LYS A 8 -4.82 15.50 11.30
C LYS A 8 -4.68 14.67 10.01
N LEU A 9 -4.82 15.32 8.85
CA LEU A 9 -4.70 14.67 7.56
C LEU A 9 -3.27 14.18 7.29
N GLU A 10 -2.28 14.99 7.63
CA GLU A 10 -0.86 14.64 7.51
C GLU A 10 -0.51 13.45 8.40
N THR A 11 -0.96 13.47 9.65
CA THR A 11 -0.79 12.35 10.60
C THR A 11 -1.45 11.08 10.07
N HIS A 12 -2.68 11.18 9.56
CA HIS A 12 -3.40 10.03 8.96
C HIS A 12 -2.60 9.42 7.79
N ARG A 13 -2.10 10.25 6.88
CA ARG A 13 -1.27 9.78 5.75
C ARG A 13 -0.02 9.07 6.22
N LYS A 14 0.67 9.61 7.21
CA LYS A 14 1.87 8.99 7.78
C LYS A 14 1.56 7.62 8.38
N ILE A 15 0.48 7.49 9.14
CA ILE A 15 0.05 6.21 9.70
C ILE A 15 -0.20 5.18 8.58
N VAL A 16 -0.90 5.57 7.52
CA VAL A 16 -1.21 4.69 6.38
C VAL A 16 0.06 4.27 5.65
N GLN A 17 0.99 5.18 5.41
CA GLN A 17 2.26 4.88 4.74
C GLN A 17 3.11 3.91 5.57
N ASP A 18 3.27 4.16 6.85
CA ASP A 18 4.05 3.30 7.75
C ASP A 18 3.40 1.91 7.88
N ALA A 19 2.07 1.86 8.01
CA ALA A 19 1.31 0.61 8.03
C ALA A 19 1.43 -0.16 6.71
N SER A 20 1.36 0.53 5.57
CA SER A 20 1.50 -0.07 4.23
C SER A 20 2.84 -0.78 4.05
N ARG A 21 3.93 -0.17 4.48
CA ARG A 21 5.26 -0.77 4.42
C ARG A 21 5.37 -1.95 5.38
N ARG A 22 4.87 -1.78 6.60
CA ARG A 22 4.91 -2.82 7.62
C ARG A 22 4.13 -4.08 7.22
N ILE A 23 2.92 -3.94 6.69
CA ILE A 23 2.14 -5.11 6.25
C ILE A 23 2.81 -5.85 5.10
N ARG A 24 3.46 -5.16 4.17
CA ARG A 24 4.20 -5.79 3.07
C ARG A 24 5.47 -6.49 3.55
N ALA A 25 6.13 -5.98 4.59
CA ALA A 25 7.32 -6.60 5.18
C ALA A 25 6.98 -7.79 6.09
N GLU A 26 5.91 -7.67 6.89
CA GLU A 26 5.62 -8.60 8.01
C GLU A 26 4.36 -9.45 7.79
N GLY A 27 3.56 -9.16 6.75
CA GLY A 27 2.26 -9.81 6.50
C GLY A 27 1.10 -9.12 7.21
N LEU A 28 -0.13 -9.38 6.73
CA LEU A 28 -1.36 -8.76 7.25
C LEU A 28 -1.64 -9.12 8.72
N MET A 29 -1.35 -10.36 9.11
CA MET A 29 -1.66 -10.86 10.45
C MET A 29 -0.61 -10.46 11.49
N GLY A 30 0.60 -10.11 11.05
CA GLY A 30 1.72 -9.71 11.93
C GLY A 30 1.64 -8.28 12.44
N VAL A 31 0.74 -7.46 11.88
CA VAL A 31 0.68 -6.03 12.20
C VAL A 31 -0.26 -5.77 13.37
N ALA A 32 0.32 -5.40 14.50
CA ALA A 32 -0.43 -4.90 15.65
C ALA A 32 -0.67 -3.39 15.50
N VAL A 33 -1.93 -2.96 15.72
CA VAL A 33 -2.32 -1.54 15.72
C VAL A 33 -1.44 -0.71 16.67
N SER A 34 -1.14 -1.25 17.85
CA SER A 34 -0.26 -0.58 18.85
C SER A 34 1.13 -0.28 18.30
N ALA A 35 1.71 -1.19 17.51
CA ALA A 35 3.03 -1.00 16.91
C ALA A 35 2.99 0.10 15.84
N VAL A 36 1.97 0.10 14.98
CA VAL A 36 1.79 1.14 13.95
C VAL A 36 1.64 2.51 14.58
N MET A 37 0.82 2.63 15.62
CA MET A 37 0.61 3.89 16.32
C MET A 37 1.87 4.39 17.04
N LYS A 38 2.63 3.48 17.66
CA LYS A 38 3.90 3.80 18.29
C LYS A 38 4.92 4.34 17.27
N ASP A 39 5.03 3.72 16.10
CA ASP A 39 5.94 4.17 15.03
C ASP A 39 5.55 5.56 14.52
N ALA A 40 4.25 5.87 14.49
CA ALA A 40 3.73 7.19 14.16
C ALA A 40 3.89 8.23 15.30
N GLY A 41 4.43 7.84 16.45
CA GLY A 41 4.57 8.70 17.63
C GLY A 41 3.24 8.97 18.35
N LEU A 42 2.27 8.07 18.23
CA LEU A 42 0.93 8.21 18.77
C LEU A 42 0.59 7.13 19.81
N THR A 43 -0.44 7.40 20.61
CA THR A 43 -0.98 6.41 21.54
C THR A 43 -1.93 5.45 20.84
N HIS A 44 -2.11 4.23 21.38
CA HIS A 44 -3.11 3.28 20.89
C HIS A 44 -4.52 3.89 20.87
N GLY A 45 -4.89 4.67 21.89
CA GLY A 45 -6.20 5.35 21.97
C GLY A 45 -6.41 6.40 20.85
N GLY A 46 -5.34 6.94 20.27
CA GLY A 46 -5.42 7.85 19.14
C GLY A 46 -5.85 7.19 17.83
N PHE A 47 -5.80 5.87 17.74
CA PHE A 47 -6.18 5.11 16.55
C PHE A 47 -7.60 5.42 16.06
N TYR A 48 -8.57 5.39 16.97
CA TYR A 48 -9.99 5.62 16.64
C TYR A 48 -10.33 7.06 16.23
N LYS A 49 -9.38 7.99 16.35
CA LYS A 49 -9.50 9.34 15.75
C LYS A 49 -9.25 9.35 14.24
N HIS A 50 -8.61 8.29 13.72
CA HIS A 50 -8.18 8.17 12.33
C HIS A 50 -8.90 7.05 11.57
N PHE A 51 -9.23 5.94 12.24
CA PHE A 51 -9.81 4.74 11.63
C PHE A 51 -10.95 4.20 12.47
N GLU A 52 -12.00 3.71 11.82
CA GLU A 52 -13.12 3.07 12.50
C GLU A 52 -12.78 1.66 12.99
N SER A 53 -11.90 0.96 12.22
CA SER A 53 -11.50 -0.42 12.51
C SER A 53 -10.10 -0.71 12.03
N LYS A 54 -9.52 -1.83 12.50
CA LYS A 54 -8.25 -2.35 11.99
C LYS A 54 -8.36 -2.68 10.49
N GLU A 55 -9.50 -3.22 10.07
CA GLU A 55 -9.77 -3.54 8.66
C GLU A 55 -9.69 -2.30 7.76
N ASP A 56 -10.20 -1.16 8.22
CA ASP A 56 -10.13 0.10 7.47
C ASP A 56 -8.68 0.55 7.29
N LEU A 57 -7.87 0.47 8.35
CA LEU A 57 -6.43 0.73 8.25
C LEU A 57 -5.77 -0.20 7.23
N LEU A 58 -6.07 -1.51 7.26
CA LEU A 58 -5.50 -2.48 6.35
C LEU A 58 -5.87 -2.19 4.89
N LEU A 59 -7.12 -1.82 4.63
CA LEU A 59 -7.58 -1.47 3.26
C LEU A 59 -6.93 -0.19 2.74
N GLU A 60 -6.84 0.85 3.57
CA GLU A 60 -6.14 2.08 3.19
C GLU A 60 -4.65 1.83 2.96
N SER A 61 -4.04 0.97 3.76
CA SER A 61 -2.63 0.57 3.63
C SER A 61 -2.36 -0.22 2.35
N LEU A 62 -3.28 -1.10 1.95
CA LEU A 62 -3.21 -1.80 0.66
C LEU A 62 -3.33 -0.83 -0.52
N ARG A 63 -4.28 0.10 -0.46
CA ARG A 63 -4.45 1.15 -1.48
C ARG A 63 -3.19 1.98 -1.65
N GLU A 64 -2.57 2.39 -0.54
CA GLU A 64 -1.32 3.14 -0.54
C GLU A 64 -0.17 2.33 -1.16
N GLY A 65 -0.05 1.04 -0.82
CA GLY A 65 0.95 0.16 -1.41
C GLY A 65 0.79 -0.02 -2.93
N PHE A 66 -0.46 -0.13 -3.41
CA PHE A 66 -0.73 -0.15 -4.86
C PHE A 66 -0.34 1.17 -5.53
N ARG A 67 -0.66 2.30 -4.91
CA ARG A 67 -0.29 3.62 -5.42
C ARG A 67 1.23 3.77 -5.50
N GLU A 68 1.97 3.38 -4.47
CA GLU A 68 3.44 3.46 -4.47
C GLU A 68 4.07 2.64 -5.58
N ILE A 69 3.62 1.41 -5.82
CA ILE A 69 4.17 0.59 -6.91
C ILE A 69 3.77 1.13 -8.28
N GLU A 70 2.54 1.65 -8.44
CA GLU A 70 2.12 2.31 -9.66
C GLU A 70 3.02 3.50 -10.00
N ASP A 71 3.28 4.37 -9.04
CA ASP A 71 4.16 5.54 -9.22
C ASP A 71 5.58 5.08 -9.62
N THR A 72 6.09 4.03 -8.99
CA THR A 72 7.41 3.46 -9.31
C THR A 72 7.47 2.93 -10.75
N LEU A 73 6.45 2.19 -11.17
CA LEU A 73 6.39 1.61 -12.52
C LEU A 73 6.13 2.68 -13.60
N ALA A 74 5.29 3.67 -13.30
CA ALA A 74 5.04 4.80 -14.18
C ALA A 74 6.33 5.61 -14.40
N HIS A 75 7.07 5.90 -13.33
CA HIS A 75 8.36 6.58 -13.43
C HIS A 75 9.37 5.78 -14.29
N ALA A 76 9.45 4.46 -14.11
CA ALA A 76 10.31 3.61 -14.95
C ALA A 76 9.91 3.65 -16.44
N ALA A 77 8.61 3.71 -16.72
CA ALA A 77 8.10 3.83 -18.08
C ALA A 77 8.46 5.18 -18.71
N GLU A 78 8.29 6.28 -17.98
CA GLU A 78 8.59 7.66 -18.42
C GLU A 78 10.07 7.87 -18.74
N GLN A 79 10.97 7.15 -18.08
CA GLN A 79 12.41 7.20 -18.34
C GLN A 79 12.82 6.42 -19.60
N SER A 80 11.89 5.79 -20.30
CA SER A 80 12.12 4.92 -21.44
C SER A 80 11.50 5.46 -22.71
N LYS A 81 12.00 4.99 -23.88
CA LYS A 81 11.31 5.22 -25.16
C LYS A 81 9.93 4.53 -25.12
N PRO A 82 8.86 5.13 -25.69
CA PRO A 82 7.50 4.57 -25.61
C PRO A 82 7.40 3.10 -26.00
N ARG A 83 8.12 2.67 -27.05
CA ARG A 83 8.12 1.27 -27.49
C ARG A 83 8.83 0.29 -26.54
N GLU A 84 9.61 0.80 -25.60
CA GLU A 84 10.41 0.02 -24.64
C GLU A 84 9.90 0.18 -23.19
N ALA A 85 8.90 1.02 -22.97
CA ALA A 85 8.36 1.31 -21.64
C ALA A 85 7.95 0.02 -20.91
N TRP A 86 7.31 -0.91 -21.59
CA TRP A 86 6.92 -2.20 -21.01
C TRP A 86 8.12 -3.02 -20.49
N LYS A 87 9.28 -2.97 -21.19
CA LYS A 87 10.51 -3.66 -20.74
C LYS A 87 11.01 -3.07 -19.44
N SER A 88 10.98 -1.73 -19.32
CA SER A 88 11.39 -1.04 -18.10
C SER A 88 10.45 -1.34 -16.95
N ILE A 89 9.15 -1.40 -17.20
CA ILE A 89 8.16 -1.81 -16.19
C ILE A 89 8.46 -3.23 -15.70
N VAL A 90 8.61 -4.19 -16.59
CA VAL A 90 8.90 -5.60 -16.25
C VAL A 90 10.22 -5.71 -15.50
N LYS A 91 11.28 -5.05 -15.98
CA LYS A 91 12.59 -5.05 -15.34
C LYS A 91 12.54 -4.47 -13.93
N THR A 92 11.81 -3.37 -13.73
CA THR A 92 11.63 -2.74 -12.40
C THR A 92 10.83 -3.64 -11.50
N TYR A 93 9.69 -4.17 -11.96
CA TYR A 93 8.83 -5.04 -11.16
C TYR A 93 9.51 -6.33 -10.71
N LEU A 94 10.34 -6.92 -11.56
CA LEU A 94 11.11 -8.14 -11.30
C LEU A 94 12.54 -7.85 -10.80
N SER A 95 12.82 -6.63 -10.35
CA SER A 95 14.15 -6.30 -9.85
C SER A 95 14.44 -7.03 -8.53
N LEU A 96 15.72 -7.33 -8.33
CA LEU A 96 16.20 -7.93 -7.08
C LEU A 96 15.89 -7.00 -5.88
N ASP A 97 16.00 -5.70 -6.09
CA ASP A 97 15.68 -4.67 -5.09
C ASP A 97 14.26 -4.84 -4.52
N LEU A 98 13.25 -4.98 -5.38
CA LEU A 98 11.88 -5.21 -4.93
C LEU A 98 11.66 -6.60 -4.29
N CYS A 99 12.49 -7.59 -4.65
CA CYS A 99 12.47 -8.90 -3.99
C CYS A 99 13.05 -8.85 -2.58
N GLU A 100 14.14 -8.11 -2.41
CA GLU A 100 14.83 -7.94 -1.11
C GLU A 100 14.11 -6.96 -0.19
N HIS A 101 13.36 -6.02 -0.76
CA HIS A 101 12.60 -4.97 -0.06
C HIS A 101 11.09 -5.06 -0.38
N PRO A 102 10.37 -6.11 0.09
CA PRO A 102 8.95 -6.28 -0.20
C PRO A 102 8.09 -5.12 0.30
N GLU A 103 8.55 -4.35 1.28
CA GLU A 103 7.91 -3.13 1.77
C GLU A 103 7.75 -2.03 0.71
N HIS A 104 8.50 -2.09 -0.37
CA HIS A 104 8.42 -1.18 -1.52
C HIS A 104 7.76 -1.83 -2.75
N GLY A 105 7.49 -3.13 -2.67
CA GLY A 105 6.95 -3.90 -3.78
C GLY A 105 5.43 -3.90 -3.88
N CYS A 106 4.95 -4.70 -4.82
CA CYS A 106 3.51 -4.88 -5.04
C CYS A 106 2.84 -5.58 -3.85
N PRO A 107 1.76 -5.02 -3.29
CA PRO A 107 1.02 -5.66 -2.21
C PRO A 107 0.52 -7.07 -2.54
N LEU A 108 0.14 -7.33 -3.79
CA LEU A 108 -0.27 -8.69 -4.21
C LEU A 108 0.88 -9.69 -4.10
N ALA A 109 2.08 -9.31 -4.57
CA ALA A 109 3.24 -10.19 -4.50
C ALA A 109 3.64 -10.47 -3.05
N ALA A 110 3.66 -9.44 -2.20
CA ALA A 110 4.03 -9.57 -0.80
C ALA A 110 2.99 -10.31 0.06
N LEU A 111 1.70 -10.17 -0.25
CA LEU A 111 0.59 -10.55 0.63
C LEU A 111 -0.35 -11.61 0.03
N ALA A 112 -0.03 -12.19 -1.13
CA ALA A 112 -0.92 -13.14 -1.80
C ALA A 112 -1.40 -14.29 -0.89
N PRO A 113 -0.57 -14.94 -0.05
CA PRO A 113 -1.01 -15.97 0.87
C PRO A 113 -1.99 -15.45 1.94
N ASP A 114 -1.73 -14.25 2.49
CA ASP A 114 -2.59 -13.62 3.50
C ASP A 114 -3.93 -13.22 2.91
N LEU A 115 -3.92 -12.63 1.70
CA LEU A 115 -5.13 -12.24 0.97
C LEU A 115 -5.99 -13.46 0.62
N ALA A 116 -5.38 -14.57 0.23
CA ALA A 116 -6.07 -15.83 -0.05
C ALA A 116 -6.78 -16.40 1.20
N ARG A 117 -6.20 -16.22 2.37
CA ARG A 117 -6.72 -16.66 3.67
C ARG A 117 -7.60 -15.64 4.38
N ALA A 118 -7.74 -14.44 3.82
CA ALA A 118 -8.57 -13.39 4.41
C ALA A 118 -10.03 -13.82 4.59
N ASP A 119 -10.70 -13.24 5.58
CA ASP A 119 -12.12 -13.44 5.86
C ASP A 119 -12.96 -13.18 4.60
N LYS A 120 -14.05 -13.93 4.46
CA LYS A 120 -15.01 -13.79 3.34
C LYS A 120 -15.57 -12.37 3.21
N ARG A 121 -15.67 -11.62 4.30
CA ARG A 121 -16.10 -10.21 4.30
C ARG A 121 -15.03 -9.26 3.78
N MET A 122 -13.76 -9.57 4.01
CA MET A 122 -12.62 -8.76 3.55
C MET A 122 -12.31 -8.95 2.07
N LYS A 123 -12.50 -10.16 1.53
CA LYS A 123 -12.15 -10.47 0.13
C LYS A 123 -12.78 -9.52 -0.90
N PRO A 124 -14.08 -9.21 -0.84
CA PRO A 124 -14.67 -8.24 -1.78
C PRO A 124 -14.12 -6.83 -1.64
N ARG A 125 -13.84 -6.40 -0.40
CA ARG A 125 -13.26 -5.08 -0.12
C ARG A 125 -11.84 -4.99 -0.66
N ILE A 126 -11.02 -6.02 -0.48
CA ILE A 126 -9.67 -6.12 -1.04
C ILE A 126 -9.71 -6.10 -2.57
N ALA A 127 -10.64 -6.84 -3.17
CA ALA A 127 -10.82 -6.87 -4.62
C ALA A 127 -11.19 -5.50 -5.20
N ALA A 128 -11.99 -4.70 -4.48
CA ALA A 128 -12.34 -3.33 -4.87
C ALA A 128 -11.10 -2.40 -4.87
N GLU A 129 -10.19 -2.54 -3.90
CA GLU A 129 -8.94 -1.77 -3.89
C GLU A 129 -8.07 -2.09 -5.12
N ARG A 130 -8.01 -3.36 -5.54
CA ARG A 130 -7.31 -3.76 -6.75
C ARG A 130 -7.90 -3.19 -8.03
N GLN A 131 -9.22 -2.97 -8.10
CA GLN A 131 -9.87 -2.44 -9.30
C GLN A 131 -9.43 -1.02 -9.62
N SER A 132 -9.04 -0.24 -8.63
CA SER A 132 -8.43 1.07 -8.85
C SER A 132 -7.10 0.96 -9.61
N TRP A 133 -6.35 -0.10 -9.35
CA TRP A 133 -5.07 -0.40 -10.00
C TRP A 133 -5.19 -0.75 -11.49
N GLY A 134 -6.28 -1.37 -11.91
CA GLY A 134 -6.51 -1.75 -13.32
C GLY A 134 -6.68 -0.55 -14.29
N LYS A 135 -6.88 0.65 -13.77
CA LYS A 135 -6.98 1.87 -14.60
C LYS A 135 -5.61 2.36 -15.08
N THR A 136 -4.57 2.15 -14.28
CA THR A 136 -3.20 2.52 -14.65
C THR A 136 -2.57 1.49 -15.61
N ALA A 137 -2.94 0.21 -15.49
CA ALA A 137 -2.56 -0.83 -16.47
C ALA A 137 -3.16 -0.58 -17.86
N GLY A 138 -4.17 0.28 -17.98
CA GLY A 138 -4.71 0.77 -19.26
C GLY A 138 -3.71 1.61 -20.06
N MET A 139 -2.68 2.18 -19.42
CA MET A 139 -1.59 2.89 -20.11
C MET A 139 -0.71 1.99 -20.99
N LEU A 140 -0.86 0.68 -20.90
CA LEU A 140 -0.12 -0.29 -21.71
C LEU A 140 -0.89 -0.72 -22.97
N ARG A 141 -2.05 -0.13 -23.26
CA ARG A 141 -2.92 -0.52 -24.39
C ARG A 141 -2.86 0.40 -25.61
N GLU A 142 -2.00 1.41 -25.64
CA GLU A 142 -1.77 2.26 -26.82
C GLU A 142 -0.41 2.00 -27.47
#